data_def78a222e860b0619eb02f20a1554a1
#
_entry.id   def78a222e860b0619eb02f20a1554a1
#
_cell.length_a   1.000
_cell.length_b   1.000
_cell.length_c   1.000
_cell.angle_alpha   90.00
_cell.angle_beta   90.00
_cell.angle_gamma   90.00
#
_symmetry.space_group_name_H-M   'P 1'
#
loop_
_entity.id
_entity.type
_entity.pdbx_description
1 polymer ?
#
loop_
_entity_poly.entity_id
_entity_poly.type
_entity_poly.pdbx_seq_one_letter_code
_entity_poly.pdbx_strand_id
1 'polypeptide(L)'
;MREMYKNMGICDEVYDYCDNIIKSLHDRFEEIDKNAEYNQMKVIKAMQDEKVAEMHLSGTTGYGYNDDGRDTLEKIYSDIFKTEDALVRPQIICGTHALNVALSSNLRPGDELLSPVGKPYDTMDEIIGIRPSKGSLAEYGITYAQVDLLPDGGFDYEGIKLSLIHISEPTRLRRISY
;
A
#
# COMPACT_ATOMS: atom_id res chain seq x y z
N MET A 1 21.42 28.28 -18.12
CA MET A 1 20.37 27.23 -18.34
C MET A 1 19.47 27.60 -19.50
N ARG A 2 18.82 28.79 -19.54
CA ARG A 2 17.91 29.23 -20.62
C ARG A 2 18.46 29.03 -22.03
N GLU A 3 19.71 29.47 -22.27
CA GLU A 3 20.39 29.33 -23.58
C GLU A 3 20.57 27.87 -24.03
N MET A 4 20.78 26.99 -23.07
CA MET A 4 20.87 25.54 -23.31
C MET A 4 19.55 24.96 -23.78
N TYR A 5 18.45 25.35 -23.14
CA TYR A 5 17.09 24.95 -23.56
C TYR A 5 16.74 25.49 -24.96
N LYS A 6 17.15 26.72 -25.25
CA LYS A 6 16.98 27.32 -26.57
C LYS A 6 17.73 26.55 -27.68
N ASN A 7 18.97 26.11 -27.39
CA ASN A 7 19.73 25.24 -28.28
C ASN A 7 19.12 23.86 -28.50
N MET A 8 18.25 23.40 -27.58
CA MET A 8 17.43 22.18 -27.68
C MET A 8 16.11 22.42 -28.42
N GLY A 9 15.84 23.63 -28.93
CA GLY A 9 14.63 23.96 -29.66
C GLY A 9 13.45 24.41 -28.78
N ILE A 10 13.65 24.67 -27.49
CA ILE A 10 12.65 25.21 -26.59
C ILE A 10 12.65 26.72 -26.66
N CYS A 11 11.52 27.32 -27.07
CA CYS A 11 11.38 28.76 -27.15
C CYS A 11 11.31 29.42 -25.77
N ASP A 12 11.63 30.72 -25.73
CA ASP A 12 11.65 31.48 -24.48
C ASP A 12 10.28 31.51 -23.78
N GLU A 13 9.19 31.55 -24.54
CA GLU A 13 7.81 31.57 -24.00
C GLU A 13 7.48 30.28 -23.23
N VAL A 14 7.85 29.13 -23.76
CA VAL A 14 7.66 27.83 -23.09
C VAL A 14 8.55 27.74 -21.84
N TYR A 15 9.80 28.20 -21.95
CA TYR A 15 10.71 28.23 -20.81
C TYR A 15 10.15 29.11 -19.68
N ASP A 16 9.68 30.32 -19.96
CA ASP A 16 9.15 31.26 -18.99
C ASP A 16 7.85 30.73 -18.36
N TYR A 17 6.98 30.09 -19.16
CA TYR A 17 5.77 29.46 -18.67
C TYR A 17 6.09 28.34 -17.65
N CYS A 18 6.98 27.43 -17.99
CA CYS A 18 7.41 26.35 -17.10
C CYS A 18 8.09 26.87 -15.82
N ASP A 19 9.00 27.86 -15.96
CA ASP A 19 9.71 28.46 -14.83
C ASP A 19 8.75 29.15 -13.83
N ASN A 20 7.73 29.84 -14.35
CA ASN A 20 6.69 30.45 -13.51
C ASN A 20 5.87 29.40 -12.77
N ILE A 21 5.50 28.28 -13.42
CA ILE A 21 4.80 27.17 -12.75
C ILE A 21 5.68 26.58 -11.65
N ILE A 22 6.93 26.27 -11.93
CA ILE A 22 7.88 25.72 -10.94
C ILE A 22 8.00 26.65 -9.74
N LYS A 23 8.12 27.95 -9.98
CA LYS A 23 8.16 28.95 -8.90
C LYS A 23 6.88 28.99 -8.08
N SER A 24 5.72 28.85 -8.71
CA SER A 24 4.42 28.83 -8.00
C SER A 24 4.21 27.57 -7.16
N LEU A 25 4.94 26.48 -7.47
CA LEU A 25 4.88 25.21 -6.76
C LEU A 25 6.00 25.05 -5.73
N HIS A 26 6.86 26.04 -5.55
CA HIS A 26 8.04 25.97 -4.69
C HIS A 26 7.70 25.49 -3.26
N ASP A 27 6.73 26.10 -2.61
CA ASP A 27 6.34 25.74 -1.26
C ASP A 27 5.83 24.28 -1.16
N ARG A 28 5.14 23.82 -2.21
CA ARG A 28 4.69 22.44 -2.29
C ARG A 28 5.85 21.46 -2.45
N PHE A 29 6.84 21.81 -3.26
CA PHE A 29 8.05 20.99 -3.41
C PHE A 29 8.86 20.94 -2.11
N GLU A 30 9.02 22.07 -1.41
CA GLU A 30 9.66 22.07 -0.09
C GLU A 30 8.96 21.16 0.92
N GLU A 31 7.63 21.15 0.94
CA GLU A 31 6.86 20.26 1.81
C GLU A 31 7.12 18.77 1.47
N ILE A 32 7.14 18.45 0.17
CA ILE A 32 7.45 17.09 -0.31
C ILE A 32 8.88 16.71 0.08
N ASP A 33 9.86 17.60 -0.11
CA ASP A 33 11.26 17.34 0.21
C ASP A 33 11.46 17.11 1.72
N LYS A 34 10.81 17.89 2.58
CA LYS A 34 10.83 17.69 4.05
C LYS A 34 10.25 16.32 4.44
N ASN A 35 9.16 15.92 3.81
CA ASN A 35 8.57 14.59 4.03
C ASN A 35 9.48 13.47 3.54
N ALA A 36 10.12 13.65 2.39
CA ALA A 36 11.07 12.69 1.83
C ALA A 36 12.30 12.54 2.75
N GLU A 37 12.89 13.65 3.19
CA GLU A 37 14.01 13.66 4.14
C GLU A 37 13.67 12.94 5.43
N TYR A 38 12.52 13.26 6.05
CA TYR A 38 12.07 12.61 7.28
C TYR A 38 11.95 11.08 7.10
N ASN A 39 11.32 10.61 6.02
CA ASN A 39 11.16 9.18 5.77
C ASN A 39 12.49 8.51 5.43
N GLN A 40 13.38 9.16 4.69
CA GLN A 40 14.72 8.64 4.42
C GLN A 40 15.55 8.48 5.70
N MET A 41 15.53 9.49 6.58
CA MET A 41 16.21 9.40 7.87
C MET A 41 15.65 8.29 8.76
N LYS A 42 14.34 8.07 8.73
CA LYS A 42 13.69 6.95 9.45
C LYS A 42 14.20 5.59 8.96
N VAL A 43 14.34 5.42 7.65
CA VAL A 43 14.87 4.19 7.05
C VAL A 43 16.34 3.98 7.43
N ILE A 44 17.17 5.03 7.27
CA ILE A 44 18.59 4.98 7.63
C ILE A 44 18.76 4.63 9.12
N LYS A 45 17.94 5.23 9.98
CA LYS A 45 17.99 4.94 11.43
C LYS A 45 17.66 3.48 11.72
N ALA A 46 16.63 2.91 11.13
CA ALA A 46 16.27 1.51 11.29
C ALA A 46 17.42 0.58 10.81
N MET A 47 18.04 0.89 9.67
CA MET A 47 19.21 0.13 9.18
C MET A 47 20.41 0.21 10.11
N GLN A 48 20.64 1.37 10.76
CA GLN A 48 21.71 1.54 11.74
C GLN A 48 21.43 0.77 13.04
N ASP A 49 20.18 0.78 13.51
CA ASP A 49 19.78 0.09 14.75
C ASP A 49 19.91 -1.42 14.59
N GLU A 50 19.53 -1.95 13.44
CA GLU A 50 19.68 -3.36 13.06
C GLU A 50 21.11 -3.70 12.57
N LYS A 51 22.06 -2.74 12.62
CA LYS A 51 23.47 -2.91 12.29
C LYS A 51 23.72 -3.55 10.93
N VAL A 52 22.99 -3.10 9.91
CA VAL A 52 23.15 -3.62 8.54
C VAL A 52 24.60 -3.54 8.10
N ALA A 53 25.13 -4.66 7.60
CA ALA A 53 26.51 -4.83 7.19
C ALA A 53 26.58 -5.71 5.92
N GLU A 54 27.77 -5.81 5.32
CA GLU A 54 28.00 -6.59 4.09
C GLU A 54 27.55 -8.06 4.23
N MET A 55 27.67 -8.66 5.40
CA MET A 55 27.24 -10.04 5.64
C MET A 55 25.75 -10.27 5.33
N HIS A 56 24.88 -9.26 5.56
CA HIS A 56 23.44 -9.34 5.29
C HIS A 56 23.12 -9.33 3.80
N LEU A 57 24.06 -8.91 2.95
CA LEU A 57 23.95 -8.89 1.49
C LEU A 57 24.52 -10.16 0.83
N SER A 58 25.15 -11.02 1.62
CA SER A 58 25.69 -12.29 1.14
C SER A 58 24.59 -13.28 0.83
N GLY A 59 24.77 -14.09 -0.23
CA GLY A 59 23.83 -15.14 -0.57
C GLY A 59 23.76 -16.23 0.51
N THR A 60 22.55 -16.77 0.71
CA THR A 60 22.29 -17.88 1.62
C THR A 60 21.84 -19.13 0.84
N THR A 61 21.61 -20.24 1.55
CA THR A 61 21.16 -21.50 0.92
C THR A 61 19.76 -21.41 0.32
N GLY A 62 18.99 -20.37 0.65
CA GLY A 62 17.60 -20.19 0.21
C GLY A 62 16.58 -21.09 0.90
N TYR A 63 16.99 -21.97 1.81
CA TYR A 63 16.07 -22.85 2.56
C TYR A 63 15.41 -22.17 3.76
N GLY A 64 15.69 -20.89 4.00
CA GLY A 64 15.06 -20.11 5.07
C GLY A 64 15.62 -20.36 6.47
N TYR A 65 16.69 -21.12 6.60
CA TYR A 65 17.41 -21.30 7.86
C TYR A 65 18.66 -20.42 7.89
N ASN A 66 18.84 -19.68 8.99
CA ASN A 66 19.99 -18.79 9.20
C ASN A 66 20.18 -17.77 8.05
N ASP A 67 19.09 -17.19 7.58
CA ASP A 67 19.11 -16.12 6.60
C ASP A 67 19.09 -14.76 7.32
N ASP A 68 20.25 -14.37 7.85
CA ASP A 68 20.40 -13.16 8.64
C ASP A 68 20.00 -11.90 7.87
N GLY A 69 20.27 -11.87 6.55
CA GLY A 69 19.88 -10.74 5.69
C GLY A 69 18.37 -10.58 5.58
N ARG A 70 17.65 -11.66 5.39
CA ARG A 70 16.19 -11.68 5.34
C ARG A 70 15.57 -11.29 6.68
N ASP A 71 16.01 -11.92 7.76
CA ASP A 71 15.47 -11.72 9.09
C ASP A 71 15.73 -10.28 9.56
N THR A 72 16.90 -9.72 9.24
CA THR A 72 17.22 -8.31 9.49
C THR A 72 16.36 -7.37 8.65
N LEU A 73 16.11 -7.69 7.38
CA LEU A 73 15.23 -6.87 6.53
C LEU A 73 13.80 -6.80 7.07
N GLU A 74 13.28 -7.91 7.58
CA GLU A 74 11.94 -7.96 8.18
C GLU A 74 11.85 -7.09 9.44
N LYS A 75 12.87 -7.10 10.30
CA LYS A 75 12.97 -6.21 11.47
C LYS A 75 13.01 -4.73 11.06
N ILE A 76 13.82 -4.39 10.05
CA ILE A 76 13.88 -3.02 9.51
C ILE A 76 12.50 -2.56 9.05
N TYR A 77 11.75 -3.40 8.33
CA TYR A 77 10.38 -3.07 7.92
C TYR A 77 9.46 -2.90 9.13
N SER A 78 9.53 -3.77 10.12
CA SER A 78 8.76 -3.63 11.35
C SER A 78 9.03 -2.32 12.08
N ASP A 79 10.29 -1.92 12.17
CA ASP A 79 10.71 -0.66 12.80
C ASP A 79 10.21 0.58 12.02
N ILE A 80 10.33 0.54 10.68
CA ILE A 80 9.90 1.64 9.82
C ILE A 80 8.38 1.85 9.91
N PHE A 81 7.61 0.77 9.86
CA PHE A 81 6.15 0.81 9.84
C PHE A 81 5.51 0.71 11.23
N LYS A 82 6.32 0.51 12.29
CA LYS A 82 5.88 0.34 13.68
C LYS A 82 4.87 -0.80 13.83
N THR A 83 5.16 -1.92 13.20
CA THR A 83 4.37 -3.14 13.27
C THR A 83 5.05 -4.16 14.19
N GLU A 84 4.31 -5.13 14.70
CA GLU A 84 4.86 -6.21 15.54
C GLU A 84 5.83 -7.09 14.75
N ASP A 85 5.54 -7.29 13.47
CA ASP A 85 6.35 -8.10 12.56
C ASP A 85 6.14 -7.66 11.11
N ALA A 86 6.98 -8.14 10.20
CA ALA A 86 6.86 -7.91 8.77
C ALA A 86 7.24 -9.19 7.99
N LEU A 87 6.59 -9.42 6.88
CA LEU A 87 6.90 -10.51 5.96
C LEU A 87 7.43 -9.94 4.65
N VAL A 88 8.75 -10.00 4.48
CA VAL A 88 9.44 -9.50 3.28
C VAL A 88 10.14 -10.66 2.59
N ARG A 89 9.51 -11.23 1.58
CA ARG A 89 9.96 -12.46 0.93
C ARG A 89 10.02 -12.29 -0.59
N PRO A 90 11.04 -12.84 -1.25
CA PRO A 90 11.10 -12.83 -2.73
C PRO A 90 9.97 -13.64 -3.37
N GLN A 91 9.31 -14.54 -2.63
CA GLN A 91 8.13 -15.27 -3.07
C GLN A 91 6.90 -14.38 -3.21
N ILE A 92 6.87 -13.22 -2.54
CA ILE A 92 5.85 -12.18 -2.74
C ILE A 92 6.32 -11.30 -3.91
N ILE A 93 5.96 -11.69 -5.11
CA ILE A 93 6.55 -11.18 -6.36
C ILE A 93 6.09 -9.77 -6.76
N CYS A 94 5.00 -9.28 -6.20
CA CYS A 94 4.48 -7.93 -6.49
C CYS A 94 3.49 -7.45 -5.42
N GLY A 95 3.12 -6.17 -5.46
CA GLY A 95 2.15 -5.59 -4.53
C GLY A 95 0.77 -6.26 -4.58
N THR A 96 0.29 -6.60 -5.78
CA THR A 96 -0.98 -7.33 -5.95
C THR A 96 -0.95 -8.69 -5.25
N HIS A 97 0.17 -9.42 -5.34
CA HIS A 97 0.35 -10.68 -4.63
C HIS A 97 0.38 -10.46 -3.10
N ALA A 98 1.05 -9.41 -2.62
CA ALA A 98 1.05 -9.08 -1.20
C ALA A 98 -0.37 -8.79 -0.68
N LEU A 99 -1.16 -8.03 -1.42
CA LEU A 99 -2.56 -7.75 -1.08
C LEU A 99 -3.41 -9.01 -1.08
N ASN A 100 -3.23 -9.89 -2.08
CA ASN A 100 -3.93 -11.18 -2.12
C ASN A 100 -3.60 -12.04 -0.89
N VAL A 101 -2.33 -12.16 -0.55
CA VAL A 101 -1.88 -12.90 0.65
C VAL A 101 -2.51 -12.31 1.91
N ALA A 102 -2.48 -10.98 2.06
CA ALA A 102 -3.06 -10.29 3.21
C ALA A 102 -4.59 -10.52 3.33
N LEU A 103 -5.33 -10.40 2.24
CA LEU A 103 -6.76 -10.63 2.23
C LEU A 103 -7.10 -12.10 2.50
N SER A 104 -6.48 -13.02 1.79
CA SER A 104 -6.75 -14.47 1.92
C SER A 104 -6.38 -15.03 3.29
N SER A 105 -5.37 -14.45 3.96
CA SER A 105 -4.98 -14.87 5.31
C SER A 105 -5.97 -14.43 6.39
N ASN A 106 -6.66 -13.31 6.19
CA ASN A 106 -7.57 -12.71 7.16
C ASN A 106 -9.04 -13.10 6.95
N LEU A 107 -9.45 -13.34 5.70
CA LEU A 107 -10.84 -13.62 5.36
C LEU A 107 -11.15 -15.13 5.37
N ARG A 108 -12.38 -15.46 5.73
CA ARG A 108 -12.91 -16.83 5.76
C ARG A 108 -14.21 -16.92 4.96
N PRO A 109 -14.60 -18.10 4.46
CA PRO A 109 -15.89 -18.29 3.82
C PRO A 109 -17.05 -17.75 4.66
N GLY A 110 -17.87 -16.88 4.08
CA GLY A 110 -18.97 -16.19 4.78
C GLY A 110 -18.62 -14.80 5.30
N ASP A 111 -17.36 -14.39 5.22
CA ASP A 111 -16.96 -13.01 5.54
C ASP A 111 -17.31 -12.06 4.40
N GLU A 112 -17.37 -10.77 4.71
CA GLU A 112 -17.53 -9.71 3.74
C GLU A 112 -16.31 -8.78 3.74
N LEU A 113 -15.81 -8.46 2.54
CA LEU A 113 -14.77 -7.46 2.30
C LEU A 113 -15.43 -6.13 1.94
N LEU A 114 -15.33 -5.14 2.82
CA LEU A 114 -15.82 -3.79 2.56
C LEU A 114 -14.68 -2.86 2.13
N SER A 115 -14.83 -2.23 0.97
CA SER A 115 -13.98 -1.10 0.55
C SER A 115 -14.66 0.22 0.90
N PRO A 116 -14.13 1.01 1.85
CA PRO A 116 -14.73 2.26 2.28
C PRO A 116 -14.31 3.49 1.43
N VAL A 117 -13.60 3.26 0.35
CA VAL A 117 -13.02 4.30 -0.53
C VAL A 117 -13.39 4.10 -2.01
N GLY A 118 -14.50 3.41 -2.26
CA GLY A 118 -14.93 3.06 -3.60
C GLY A 118 -14.25 1.79 -4.13
N LYS A 119 -14.24 1.67 -5.43
CA LYS A 119 -13.69 0.50 -6.12
C LYS A 119 -12.17 0.40 -5.90
N PRO A 120 -11.63 -0.76 -5.50
CA PRO A 120 -10.20 -0.97 -5.40
C PRO A 120 -9.50 -0.91 -6.76
N TYR A 121 -8.17 -0.93 -6.74
CA TYR A 121 -7.34 -0.94 -7.94
C TYR A 121 -7.71 -2.12 -8.84
N ASP A 122 -7.71 -1.91 -10.15
CA ASP A 122 -8.24 -2.83 -11.17
C ASP A 122 -7.64 -4.25 -11.13
N THR A 123 -6.37 -4.41 -10.72
CA THR A 123 -5.76 -5.73 -10.55
C THR A 123 -6.38 -6.54 -9.41
N MET A 124 -7.13 -5.89 -8.51
CA MET A 124 -7.85 -6.56 -7.42
C MET A 124 -9.20 -7.12 -7.87
N ASP A 125 -9.74 -6.70 -9.02
CA ASP A 125 -11.03 -7.14 -9.52
C ASP A 125 -11.14 -8.66 -9.64
N GLU A 126 -10.08 -9.30 -10.14
CA GLU A 126 -10.03 -10.76 -10.30
C GLU A 126 -9.76 -11.48 -8.97
N ILE A 127 -8.93 -10.89 -8.11
CA ILE A 127 -8.62 -11.46 -6.79
C ILE A 127 -9.87 -11.47 -5.91
N ILE A 128 -10.58 -10.35 -5.86
CA ILE A 128 -11.81 -10.22 -5.07
C ILE A 128 -12.96 -11.02 -5.71
N GLY A 129 -13.04 -11.03 -7.03
CA GLY A 129 -14.13 -11.64 -7.79
C GLY A 129 -15.20 -10.63 -8.22
N ILE A 130 -14.86 -9.32 -8.22
CA ILE A 130 -15.70 -8.27 -8.85
C ILE A 130 -15.86 -8.60 -10.34
N ARG A 131 -14.77 -9.03 -10.96
CA ARG A 131 -14.76 -9.71 -12.26
C ARG A 131 -14.62 -11.22 -12.02
N PRO A 132 -15.53 -12.06 -12.56
CA PRO A 132 -15.48 -13.50 -12.35
C PRO A 132 -14.11 -14.09 -12.70
N SER A 133 -13.47 -14.75 -11.73
CA SER A 133 -12.16 -15.34 -11.88
C SER A 133 -12.04 -16.59 -10.99
N LYS A 134 -11.38 -17.63 -11.53
CA LYS A 134 -11.11 -18.86 -10.76
C LYS A 134 -10.10 -18.57 -9.66
N GLY A 135 -10.36 -19.09 -8.47
CA GLY A 135 -9.52 -18.86 -7.30
C GLY A 135 -9.73 -17.49 -6.63
N SER A 136 -10.74 -16.73 -7.05
CA SER A 136 -11.10 -15.47 -6.42
C SER A 136 -11.68 -15.65 -5.02
N LEU A 137 -11.64 -14.60 -4.20
CA LEU A 137 -12.27 -14.59 -2.87
C LEU A 137 -13.76 -14.90 -2.94
N ALA A 138 -14.44 -14.41 -3.99
CA ALA A 138 -15.86 -14.71 -4.22
C ALA A 138 -16.12 -16.20 -4.45
N GLU A 139 -15.24 -16.90 -5.16
CA GLU A 139 -15.36 -18.36 -5.36
C GLU A 139 -15.22 -19.14 -4.05
N TYR A 140 -14.48 -18.58 -3.08
CA TYR A 140 -14.36 -19.12 -1.72
C TYR A 140 -15.47 -18.66 -0.75
N GLY A 141 -16.51 -17.98 -1.27
CA GLY A 141 -17.67 -17.59 -0.48
C GLY A 141 -17.47 -16.31 0.34
N ILE A 142 -16.52 -15.47 -0.05
CA ILE A 142 -16.32 -14.14 0.52
C ILE A 142 -17.09 -13.14 -0.35
N THR A 143 -17.92 -12.31 0.27
CA THR A 143 -18.69 -11.28 -0.42
C THR A 143 -17.91 -9.96 -0.47
N TYR A 144 -18.25 -9.10 -1.43
CA TYR A 144 -17.64 -7.78 -1.59
C TYR A 144 -18.70 -6.69 -1.58
N ALA A 145 -18.42 -5.63 -0.83
CA ALA A 145 -19.18 -4.39 -0.84
C ALA A 145 -18.25 -3.18 -0.95
N GLN A 146 -18.76 -2.06 -1.43
CA GLN A 146 -18.02 -0.79 -1.44
C GLN A 146 -18.92 0.38 -1.05
N VAL A 147 -18.30 1.40 -0.49
CA VAL A 147 -18.89 2.72 -0.27
C VAL A 147 -18.01 3.74 -0.98
N ASP A 148 -18.59 4.48 -1.90
CA ASP A 148 -17.84 5.47 -2.68
C ASP A 148 -17.52 6.69 -1.82
N LEU A 149 -16.46 7.41 -2.19
CA LEU A 149 -16.12 8.68 -1.56
C LEU A 149 -17.20 9.74 -1.88
N LEU A 150 -17.35 10.71 -0.97
CA LEU A 150 -18.14 11.90 -1.20
C LEU A 150 -17.59 12.74 -2.38
N PRO A 151 -18.38 13.61 -3.01
CA PRO A 151 -17.94 14.44 -4.14
C PRO A 151 -16.71 15.33 -3.85
N ASP A 152 -16.48 15.66 -2.59
CA ASP A 152 -15.30 16.40 -2.12
C ASP A 152 -14.06 15.53 -1.85
N GLY A 153 -14.18 14.22 -2.07
CA GLY A 153 -13.13 13.23 -1.80
C GLY A 153 -13.05 12.75 -0.35
N GLY A 154 -13.96 13.18 0.50
CA GLY A 154 -14.06 12.73 1.89
C GLY A 154 -14.69 11.34 2.02
N PHE A 155 -14.53 10.72 3.21
CA PHE A 155 -15.17 9.43 3.51
C PHE A 155 -16.67 9.63 3.77
N ASP A 156 -17.50 8.78 3.19
CA ASP A 156 -18.92 8.67 3.54
C ASP A 156 -19.10 7.79 4.80
N TYR A 157 -18.90 8.38 5.97
CA TYR A 157 -19.03 7.66 7.24
C TYR A 157 -20.44 7.13 7.50
N GLU A 158 -21.48 7.78 7.01
CA GLU A 158 -22.85 7.28 7.16
C GLU A 158 -23.12 6.09 6.25
N GLY A 159 -22.63 6.11 5.00
CA GLY A 159 -22.70 4.98 4.09
C GLY A 159 -21.91 3.77 4.62
N ILE A 160 -20.72 4.00 5.15
CA ILE A 160 -19.88 2.97 5.79
C ILE A 160 -20.63 2.34 6.98
N LYS A 161 -21.21 3.18 7.84
CA LYS A 161 -21.97 2.69 9.01
C LYS A 161 -23.19 1.87 8.62
N LEU A 162 -23.93 2.32 7.61
CA LEU A 162 -25.09 1.57 7.09
C LEU A 162 -24.66 0.21 6.51
N SER A 163 -23.56 0.17 5.74
CA SER A 163 -23.01 -1.08 5.22
C SER A 163 -22.66 -2.05 6.36
N LEU A 164 -21.96 -1.57 7.40
CA LEU A 164 -21.58 -2.38 8.56
C LEU A 164 -22.77 -2.90 9.36
N ILE A 165 -23.90 -2.20 9.43
CA ILE A 165 -25.12 -2.66 10.10
C ILE A 165 -25.70 -3.86 9.37
N HIS A 166 -25.74 -3.86 8.05
CA HIS A 166 -26.22 -4.98 7.26
C HIS A 166 -25.33 -6.22 7.35
N ILE A 167 -24.03 -6.04 7.57
CA ILE A 167 -23.06 -7.13 7.75
C ILE A 167 -23.17 -7.76 9.15
N SER A 168 -23.44 -6.98 10.18
CA SER A 168 -23.28 -7.42 11.57
C SER A 168 -24.53 -8.03 12.20
N GLU A 169 -25.72 -7.74 11.69
CA GLU A 169 -26.97 -8.19 12.35
C GLU A 169 -27.32 -9.68 12.23
N PRO A 170 -27.13 -10.38 11.10
CA PRO A 170 -27.55 -11.78 11.03
C PRO A 170 -26.64 -12.77 11.76
N THR A 171 -25.35 -12.40 11.95
CA THR A 171 -24.33 -13.37 12.43
C THR A 171 -23.99 -13.23 13.92
N ARG A 172 -24.11 -12.04 14.50
CA ARG A 172 -23.78 -11.80 15.92
C ARG A 172 -24.85 -12.33 16.87
N LEU A 173 -26.12 -12.29 16.51
CA LEU A 173 -27.21 -12.84 17.34
C LEU A 173 -27.15 -14.38 17.44
N ARG A 174 -26.51 -15.08 16.50
CA ARG A 174 -26.33 -16.53 16.57
C ARG A 174 -25.12 -17.00 17.39
N ARG A 175 -24.15 -16.11 17.69
CA ARG A 175 -22.95 -16.45 18.49
C ARG A 175 -23.04 -16.08 19.97
N ILE A 176 -24.07 -15.36 20.41
CA ILE A 176 -24.24 -14.94 21.82
C ILE A 176 -25.19 -15.87 22.60
N SER A 177 -25.75 -16.90 21.97
CA SER A 177 -26.63 -17.80 22.67
C SER A 177 -26.03 -19.21 22.82
N TYR A 178 -24.76 -19.30 23.27
CA TYR A 178 -24.22 -20.53 23.95
C TYR A 178 -22.95 -20.15 24.69
#